data_b20c180367ca2106b955c2e78c4a84d6
#
_entry.id   b20c180367ca2106b955c2e78c4a84d6
#
_cell.length_a   1.000
_cell.length_b   1.000
_cell.length_c   1.000
_cell.angle_alpha   90.00
_cell.angle_beta   90.00
_cell.angle_gamma   90.00
#
_symmetry.space_group_name_H-M   'P 1'
#
loop_
_entity.id
_entity.type
_entity.pdbx_description
1 polymer ?
#
loop_
_entity_poly.entity_id
_entity_poly.type
_entity_poly.pdbx_seq_one_letter_code
_entity_poly.pdbx_strand_id
1 'polypeptide(L)'
;AYRPDLVILDDIENDEQVRNPEQRDKLHNWLKKTVLPLGSADGKLDVIYIGTILHYDSVLNRTLASKAWNTAHFKAVLKMPDNMVLWDKWENFYLTEGEAVADAFYFANQAEMDKGAVVSWEARPILALMKIRARDGHATFDSEYQNDPVSGDDAIFANSLQYWTELPDDLIYFGALDPSMGKAGASRDPSAILVGGYHRASGKLYVVEAQIKKRLPDLIIEDVIRLHTQYHCHKWFVETVQFQEFLATELVKRSAQRGKPVPAMAVKPNTDKMLRIESLQPHIANGLILIHRSQSTLESQLRHFPKADHDDGPDALEMLWRNAVTASAPIEWESIEDEDWEYRSKWRH
;
A
#
# COMPACT_ATOMS: atom_id res chain seq x y z
N ALA A 1 42.18 -27.92 -20.22
CA ALA A 1 41.65 -26.80 -19.41
C ALA A 1 40.74 -27.40 -18.36
N TYR A 2 41.00 -27.10 -17.08
CA TYR A 2 40.08 -27.49 -16.02
C TYR A 2 38.82 -26.62 -16.10
N ARG A 3 37.66 -27.24 -15.99
CA ARG A 3 36.38 -26.55 -15.84
C ARG A 3 35.98 -26.61 -14.36
N PRO A 4 35.37 -25.55 -13.82
CA PRO A 4 34.98 -25.55 -12.42
C PRO A 4 33.81 -26.51 -12.16
N ASP A 5 33.80 -27.10 -10.97
CA ASP A 5 32.69 -27.87 -10.43
C ASP A 5 31.77 -27.01 -9.54
N LEU A 6 32.28 -25.84 -9.07
CA LEU A 6 31.57 -24.89 -8.24
C LEU A 6 31.90 -23.47 -8.68
N VAL A 7 30.88 -22.65 -8.80
CA VAL A 7 30.98 -21.19 -8.96
C VAL A 7 30.16 -20.50 -7.85
N ILE A 8 30.80 -19.56 -7.18
CA ILE A 8 30.13 -18.71 -6.18
C ILE A 8 30.06 -17.28 -6.75
N LEU A 9 28.86 -16.74 -6.84
CA LEU A 9 28.58 -15.36 -7.19
C LEU A 9 28.14 -14.66 -5.91
N ASP A 10 28.90 -13.68 -5.47
CA ASP A 10 28.71 -12.96 -4.21
C ASP A 10 28.63 -11.47 -4.52
N ASP A 11 27.47 -10.86 -4.25
CA ASP A 11 27.18 -9.44 -4.45
C ASP A 11 27.64 -8.88 -5.82
N ILE A 12 27.29 -9.57 -6.91
CA ILE A 12 27.75 -9.21 -8.27
C ILE A 12 27.00 -8.01 -8.87
N GLU A 13 26.02 -7.47 -8.17
CA GLU A 13 25.26 -6.25 -8.53
C GLU A 13 25.56 -5.13 -7.54
N ASN A 14 25.50 -3.89 -8.01
CA ASN A 14 25.59 -2.70 -7.16
C ASN A 14 24.46 -1.71 -7.52
N ASP A 15 24.24 -0.70 -6.65
CA ASP A 15 23.16 0.29 -6.79
C ASP A 15 23.18 1.04 -8.12
N GLU A 16 24.36 1.39 -8.65
CA GLU A 16 24.48 2.11 -9.91
C GLU A 16 24.08 1.22 -11.09
N GLN A 17 24.54 -0.01 -11.11
CA GLN A 17 24.26 -0.96 -12.19
C GLN A 17 22.79 -1.38 -12.21
N VAL A 18 22.16 -1.58 -11.03
CA VAL A 18 20.78 -2.04 -10.97
C VAL A 18 19.76 -0.97 -11.37
N ARG A 19 20.12 0.32 -11.37
CA ARG A 19 19.28 1.41 -11.86
C ARG A 19 19.20 1.44 -13.38
N ASN A 20 20.20 0.92 -14.09
CA ASN A 20 20.26 0.95 -15.54
C ASN A 20 19.76 -0.39 -16.15
N PRO A 21 18.61 -0.40 -16.88
CA PRO A 21 18.07 -1.61 -17.52
C PRO A 21 19.07 -2.34 -18.44
N GLU A 22 19.88 -1.58 -19.20
CA GLU A 22 20.87 -2.18 -20.10
C GLU A 22 21.99 -2.90 -19.33
N GLN A 23 22.38 -2.37 -18.17
CA GLN A 23 23.40 -3.02 -17.32
C GLN A 23 22.85 -4.31 -16.72
N ARG A 24 21.61 -4.31 -16.24
CA ARG A 24 20.92 -5.51 -15.74
C ARG A 24 20.85 -6.58 -16.83
N ASP A 25 20.47 -6.21 -18.06
CA ASP A 25 20.39 -7.14 -19.18
C ASP A 25 21.75 -7.69 -19.61
N LYS A 26 22.78 -6.85 -19.60
CA LYS A 26 24.18 -7.29 -19.87
C LYS A 26 24.63 -8.30 -18.82
N LEU A 27 24.42 -8.03 -17.54
CA LEU A 27 24.81 -8.92 -16.45
C LEU A 27 24.01 -10.23 -16.49
N HIS A 28 22.71 -10.17 -16.76
CA HIS A 28 21.85 -11.35 -16.91
C HIS A 28 22.32 -12.22 -18.11
N ASN A 29 22.66 -11.58 -19.23
CA ASN A 29 23.20 -12.28 -20.38
C ASN A 29 24.57 -12.90 -20.09
N TRP A 30 25.44 -12.21 -19.33
CA TRP A 30 26.72 -12.74 -18.89
C TRP A 30 26.53 -13.98 -17.99
N LEU A 31 25.62 -13.93 -17.02
CA LEU A 31 25.26 -15.07 -16.19
C LEU A 31 24.88 -16.28 -17.05
N LYS A 32 23.94 -16.09 -18.01
CA LYS A 32 23.42 -17.17 -18.85
C LYS A 32 24.41 -17.70 -19.88
N LYS A 33 25.21 -16.84 -20.50
CA LYS A 33 26.03 -17.20 -21.64
C LYS A 33 27.49 -17.49 -21.27
N THR A 34 27.94 -17.01 -20.11
CA THR A 34 29.34 -17.15 -19.68
C THR A 34 29.47 -18.00 -18.44
N VAL A 35 28.70 -17.71 -17.39
CA VAL A 35 28.85 -18.41 -16.10
C VAL A 35 28.24 -19.81 -16.13
N LEU A 36 26.96 -19.92 -16.50
CA LEU A 36 26.27 -21.23 -16.50
C LEU A 36 26.92 -22.26 -17.44
N PRO A 37 27.53 -21.89 -18.60
CA PRO A 37 28.23 -22.85 -19.45
C PRO A 37 29.67 -23.18 -19.01
N LEU A 38 30.18 -22.69 -17.88
CA LEU A 38 31.54 -22.96 -17.40
C LEU A 38 31.78 -24.45 -17.05
N GLY A 39 30.71 -25.12 -16.66
CA GLY A 39 30.77 -26.53 -16.25
C GLY A 39 31.28 -27.47 -17.34
N SER A 40 31.67 -28.67 -16.92
CA SER A 40 32.04 -29.74 -17.84
C SER A 40 30.82 -30.30 -18.57
N ALA A 41 31.08 -31.07 -19.65
CA ALA A 41 30.03 -31.65 -20.49
C ALA A 41 29.12 -32.68 -19.75
N ASP A 42 29.56 -33.15 -18.59
CA ASP A 42 28.83 -34.08 -17.72
C ASP A 42 27.81 -33.41 -16.79
N GLY A 43 27.69 -32.07 -16.90
CA GLY A 43 26.66 -31.29 -16.16
C GLY A 43 26.93 -31.11 -14.66
N LYS A 44 28.15 -31.32 -14.20
CA LYS A 44 28.53 -31.23 -12.78
C LYS A 44 29.00 -29.84 -12.36
N LEU A 45 28.22 -28.82 -12.67
CA LEU A 45 28.48 -27.46 -12.18
C LEU A 45 27.43 -27.07 -11.15
N ASP A 46 27.86 -26.82 -9.93
CA ASP A 46 27.04 -26.13 -8.93
C ASP A 46 27.31 -24.63 -8.99
N VAL A 47 26.26 -23.84 -8.97
CA VAL A 47 26.32 -22.36 -8.93
C VAL A 47 25.58 -21.88 -7.71
N ILE A 48 26.28 -21.18 -6.82
CA ILE A 48 25.70 -20.49 -5.66
C ILE A 48 25.70 -19.01 -5.97
N TYR A 49 24.51 -18.38 -5.95
CA TYR A 49 24.38 -16.95 -6.12
C TYR A 49 23.81 -16.34 -4.84
N ILE A 50 24.60 -15.51 -4.18
CA ILE A 50 24.29 -14.83 -2.92
C ILE A 50 24.33 -13.33 -3.20
N GLY A 51 23.42 -12.56 -2.57
CA GLY A 51 23.42 -11.11 -2.67
C GLY A 51 22.19 -10.48 -2.04
N THR A 52 22.17 -9.16 -2.05
CA THR A 52 21.02 -8.33 -1.64
C THR A 52 20.19 -7.99 -2.87
N ILE A 53 18.86 -8.00 -2.75
CA ILE A 53 17.97 -7.56 -3.82
C ILE A 53 17.95 -6.03 -3.82
N LEU A 54 18.79 -5.42 -4.65
CA LEU A 54 18.91 -3.94 -4.73
C LEU A 54 17.85 -3.29 -5.63
N HIS A 55 17.15 -4.08 -6.45
CA HIS A 55 16.15 -3.58 -7.40
C HIS A 55 15.14 -4.68 -7.73
N TYR A 56 13.85 -4.32 -7.92
CA TYR A 56 12.81 -5.29 -8.27
C TYR A 56 13.11 -6.09 -9.55
N ASP A 57 13.87 -5.52 -10.49
CA ASP A 57 14.31 -6.15 -11.74
C ASP A 57 15.82 -6.46 -11.75
N SER A 58 16.45 -6.63 -10.58
CA SER A 58 17.84 -7.08 -10.46
C SER A 58 18.04 -8.50 -11.01
N VAL A 59 19.25 -8.85 -11.40
CA VAL A 59 19.57 -10.20 -11.91
C VAL A 59 19.32 -11.24 -10.84
N LEU A 60 19.62 -10.91 -9.57
CA LEU A 60 19.32 -11.77 -8.44
C LEU A 60 17.82 -12.02 -8.31
N ASN A 61 17.00 -10.97 -8.39
CA ASN A 61 15.52 -11.12 -8.28
C ASN A 61 14.93 -11.89 -9.47
N ARG A 62 15.42 -11.64 -10.69
CA ARG A 62 15.08 -12.46 -11.88
C ARG A 62 15.45 -13.94 -11.69
N THR A 63 16.56 -14.22 -11.01
CA THR A 63 17.02 -15.57 -10.71
C THR A 63 16.15 -16.22 -9.64
N LEU A 64 15.77 -15.49 -8.59
CA LEU A 64 14.84 -15.95 -7.56
C LEU A 64 13.47 -16.35 -8.12
N ALA A 65 12.98 -15.62 -9.11
CA ALA A 65 11.72 -15.92 -9.79
C ALA A 65 11.79 -17.16 -10.73
N SER A 66 13.00 -17.63 -11.05
CA SER A 66 13.20 -18.75 -11.99
C SER A 66 13.03 -20.10 -11.32
N LYS A 67 12.13 -20.94 -11.85
CA LYS A 67 11.93 -22.32 -11.38
C LYS A 67 13.13 -23.26 -11.62
N ALA A 68 14.13 -22.81 -12.36
CA ALA A 68 15.36 -23.59 -12.61
C ALA A 68 16.36 -23.48 -11.47
N TRP A 69 16.13 -22.65 -10.47
CA TRP A 69 16.97 -22.44 -9.32
C TRP A 69 16.29 -22.89 -8.03
N ASN A 70 17.08 -23.47 -7.13
CA ASN A 70 16.67 -23.64 -5.74
C ASN A 70 16.91 -22.32 -5.02
N THR A 71 15.86 -21.69 -4.53
CA THR A 71 15.90 -20.32 -4.01
C THR A 71 15.55 -20.25 -2.53
N ALA A 72 16.21 -19.35 -1.82
CA ALA A 72 15.86 -18.96 -0.45
C ALA A 72 15.90 -17.44 -0.34
N HIS A 73 14.89 -16.86 0.30
CA HIS A 73 14.76 -15.43 0.53
C HIS A 73 14.75 -15.16 2.03
N PHE A 74 15.66 -14.34 2.50
CA PHE A 74 15.83 -14.02 3.92
C PHE A 74 15.43 -12.58 4.18
N LYS A 75 14.61 -12.38 5.23
CA LYS A 75 14.21 -11.07 5.76
C LYS A 75 14.67 -10.98 7.21
N ALA A 76 15.11 -9.81 7.66
CA ALA A 76 15.48 -9.62 9.06
C ALA A 76 14.25 -9.66 9.98
N VAL A 77 13.14 -9.09 9.56
CA VAL A 77 11.84 -9.16 10.25
C VAL A 77 10.91 -10.04 9.45
N LEU A 78 10.55 -11.20 9.99
CA LEU A 78 9.61 -12.14 9.35
C LEU A 78 8.15 -11.72 9.54
N LYS A 79 7.84 -11.11 10.69
CA LYS A 79 6.54 -10.53 10.99
C LYS A 79 6.74 -9.24 11.79
N MET A 80 6.16 -8.15 11.32
CA MET A 80 6.15 -6.87 12.03
C MET A 80 5.30 -6.95 13.30
N PRO A 81 5.58 -6.12 14.32
CA PRO A 81 4.75 -6.01 15.52
C PRO A 81 3.28 -5.71 15.19
N ASP A 82 2.38 -6.25 16.00
CA ASP A 82 0.94 -6.03 15.80
C ASP A 82 0.53 -4.56 16.04
N ASN A 83 1.22 -3.85 16.93
CA ASN A 83 0.93 -2.46 17.32
C ASN A 83 2.00 -1.49 16.79
N MET A 84 1.93 -1.19 15.50
CA MET A 84 2.85 -0.24 14.86
C MET A 84 2.65 1.22 15.34
N VAL A 85 1.49 1.57 15.91
CA VAL A 85 1.24 2.93 16.44
C VAL A 85 2.22 3.29 17.56
N LEU A 86 2.54 2.34 18.44
CA LEU A 86 3.54 2.58 19.50
C LEU A 86 4.94 2.72 18.92
N TRP A 87 5.26 1.98 17.86
CA TRP A 87 6.54 2.10 17.15
C TRP A 87 6.67 3.43 16.39
N ASP A 88 5.59 3.96 15.82
CA ASP A 88 5.59 5.28 15.18
C ASP A 88 5.85 6.40 16.22
N LYS A 89 5.24 6.29 17.43
CA LYS A 89 5.53 7.20 18.54
C LYS A 89 6.98 7.08 19.02
N TRP A 90 7.46 5.85 19.17
CA TRP A 90 8.84 5.57 19.54
C TRP A 90 9.82 6.16 18.51
N GLU A 91 9.57 5.98 17.20
CA GLU A 91 10.40 6.52 16.14
C GLU A 91 10.41 8.05 16.17
N ASN A 92 9.27 8.68 16.43
CA ASN A 92 9.21 10.14 16.60
C ASN A 92 10.08 10.59 17.77
N PHE A 93 10.01 9.96 18.94
CA PHE A 93 10.91 10.25 20.07
C PHE A 93 12.38 10.04 19.72
N TYR A 94 12.68 8.95 19.01
CA TYR A 94 14.04 8.64 18.58
C TYR A 94 14.64 9.74 17.69
N LEU A 95 13.86 10.27 16.75
CA LEU A 95 14.29 11.28 15.81
C LEU A 95 14.28 12.70 16.38
N THR A 96 13.39 13.02 17.33
CA THR A 96 13.22 14.38 17.87
C THR A 96 13.87 14.61 19.23
N GLU A 97 13.86 13.61 20.09
CA GLU A 97 14.31 13.73 21.50
C GLU A 97 15.53 12.83 21.80
N GLY A 98 15.86 11.93 20.91
CA GLY A 98 17.02 11.06 20.97
C GLY A 98 16.75 9.68 21.57
N GLU A 99 17.77 8.81 21.43
CA GLU A 99 17.67 7.39 21.75
C GLU A 99 17.28 7.09 23.20
N ALA A 100 17.78 7.86 24.15
CA ALA A 100 17.51 7.61 25.57
C ALA A 100 16.02 7.78 25.93
N VAL A 101 15.33 8.78 25.37
CA VAL A 101 13.89 9.01 25.56
C VAL A 101 13.08 7.92 24.88
N ALA A 102 13.45 7.58 23.65
CA ALA A 102 12.80 6.51 22.90
C ALA A 102 12.94 5.16 23.62
N ASP A 103 14.13 4.83 24.13
CA ASP A 103 14.35 3.59 24.89
C ASP A 103 13.55 3.55 26.19
N ALA A 104 13.43 4.66 26.90
CA ALA A 104 12.58 4.73 28.09
C ALA A 104 11.10 4.46 27.75
N PHE A 105 10.61 5.04 26.65
CA PHE A 105 9.26 4.76 26.14
C PHE A 105 9.08 3.28 25.75
N TYR A 106 10.05 2.70 25.04
CA TYR A 106 10.01 1.29 24.66
C TYR A 106 9.94 0.39 25.88
N PHE A 107 10.83 0.56 26.87
CA PHE A 107 10.84 -0.30 28.06
C PHE A 107 9.57 -0.18 28.90
N ALA A 108 8.92 0.99 28.91
CA ALA A 108 7.63 1.18 29.57
C ALA A 108 6.47 0.45 28.85
N ASN A 109 6.59 0.14 27.54
CA ASN A 109 5.54 -0.44 26.72
C ASN A 109 5.99 -1.75 26.04
N GLN A 110 7.10 -2.34 26.43
CA GLN A 110 7.79 -3.42 25.71
C GLN A 110 6.87 -4.59 25.34
N ALA A 111 6.07 -5.08 26.28
CA ALA A 111 5.22 -6.25 26.07
C ALA A 111 4.20 -6.04 24.93
N GLU A 112 3.66 -4.83 24.80
CA GLU A 112 2.71 -4.50 23.73
C GLU A 112 3.44 -4.16 22.40
N MET A 113 4.62 -3.54 22.50
CA MET A 113 5.42 -3.18 21.33
C MET A 113 6.05 -4.40 20.66
N ASP A 114 6.47 -5.41 21.42
CA ASP A 114 7.07 -6.64 20.87
C ASP A 114 6.02 -7.66 20.43
N LYS A 115 4.76 -7.47 20.80
CA LYS A 115 3.70 -8.41 20.51
C LYS A 115 3.55 -8.67 19.01
N GLY A 116 3.58 -9.95 18.65
CA GLY A 116 3.43 -10.41 17.29
C GLY A 116 4.67 -10.29 16.42
N ALA A 117 5.73 -9.62 16.87
CA ALA A 117 6.97 -9.51 16.14
C ALA A 117 7.68 -10.86 16.04
N VAL A 118 8.21 -11.16 14.84
CA VAL A 118 9.07 -12.33 14.60
C VAL A 118 10.30 -11.88 13.83
N VAL A 119 11.48 -12.09 14.40
CA VAL A 119 12.76 -11.80 13.76
C VAL A 119 13.42 -13.09 13.26
N SER A 120 14.22 -13.00 12.21
CA SER A 120 14.92 -14.17 11.66
C SER A 120 16.12 -14.60 12.50
N TRP A 121 16.67 -13.70 13.30
CA TRP A 121 17.84 -13.93 14.13
C TRP A 121 17.67 -13.31 15.52
N GLU A 122 17.56 -14.16 16.55
CA GLU A 122 17.29 -13.73 17.93
C GLU A 122 18.37 -12.82 18.52
N ALA A 123 19.64 -12.96 18.06
CA ALA A 123 20.71 -12.07 18.49
C ALA A 123 20.53 -10.62 18.01
N ARG A 124 19.59 -10.38 17.09
CA ARG A 124 19.22 -9.05 16.60
C ARG A 124 17.71 -8.82 16.85
N PRO A 125 17.34 -8.47 18.10
CA PRO A 125 15.93 -8.32 18.50
C PRO A 125 15.23 -7.18 17.75
N ILE A 126 13.90 -7.16 17.81
CA ILE A 126 13.07 -6.19 17.09
C ILE A 126 13.47 -4.73 17.39
N LEU A 127 13.77 -4.39 18.64
CA LEU A 127 14.24 -3.05 19.01
C LEU A 127 15.50 -2.65 18.22
N ALA A 128 16.48 -3.54 18.11
CA ALA A 128 17.71 -3.25 17.38
C ALA A 128 17.43 -3.02 15.89
N LEU A 129 16.53 -3.79 15.29
CA LEU A 129 16.11 -3.63 13.90
C LEU A 129 15.32 -2.33 13.68
N MET A 130 14.45 -1.95 14.60
CA MET A 130 13.72 -0.69 14.54
C MET A 130 14.62 0.54 14.73
N LYS A 131 15.68 0.44 15.55
CA LYS A 131 16.72 1.47 15.65
C LYS A 131 17.44 1.68 14.32
N ILE A 132 17.81 0.60 13.64
CA ILE A 132 18.41 0.66 12.31
C ILE A 132 17.44 1.32 11.32
N ARG A 133 16.17 0.89 11.32
CA ARG A 133 15.12 1.42 10.44
C ARG A 133 14.89 2.92 10.65
N ALA A 134 14.86 3.39 11.90
CA ALA A 134 14.71 4.81 12.22
C ALA A 134 15.96 5.62 11.84
N ARG A 135 17.17 5.09 12.09
CA ARG A 135 18.44 5.76 11.82
C ARG A 135 18.73 5.88 10.32
N ASP A 136 18.63 4.78 9.59
CA ASP A 136 19.07 4.68 8.20
C ASP A 136 17.93 4.99 7.19
N GLY A 137 16.69 5.11 7.71
CA GLY A 137 15.49 5.32 6.93
C GLY A 137 14.85 4.02 6.45
N HIS A 138 13.52 4.09 6.24
CA HIS A 138 12.71 2.92 5.91
C HIS A 138 13.13 2.30 4.56
N ALA A 139 13.40 3.10 3.54
CA ALA A 139 13.78 2.60 2.21
C ALA A 139 15.10 1.79 2.25
N THR A 140 16.10 2.29 2.97
CA THR A 140 17.37 1.56 3.17
C THR A 140 17.15 0.28 3.95
N PHE A 141 16.34 0.34 5.02
CA PHE A 141 16.02 -0.85 5.79
C PHE A 141 15.28 -1.90 4.96
N ASP A 142 14.31 -1.48 4.15
CA ASP A 142 13.53 -2.38 3.31
C ASP A 142 14.42 -3.06 2.23
N SER A 143 15.36 -2.32 1.63
CA SER A 143 16.32 -2.90 0.68
C SER A 143 17.31 -3.84 1.38
N GLU A 144 18.06 -3.35 2.36
CA GLU A 144 19.22 -4.03 2.91
C GLU A 144 18.88 -5.13 3.92
N TYR A 145 17.79 -4.97 4.68
CA TYR A 145 17.42 -5.90 5.75
C TYR A 145 16.18 -6.72 5.45
N GLN A 146 15.30 -6.23 4.57
CA GLN A 146 14.09 -6.97 4.19
C GLN A 146 14.20 -7.60 2.82
N ASN A 147 15.26 -7.33 2.05
CA ASN A 147 15.39 -7.74 0.65
C ASN A 147 14.14 -7.39 -0.16
N ASP A 148 13.58 -6.21 0.10
CA ASP A 148 12.37 -5.69 -0.52
C ASP A 148 12.68 -4.30 -1.08
N PRO A 149 13.41 -4.22 -2.21
CA PRO A 149 13.85 -2.97 -2.76
C PRO A 149 12.66 -2.17 -3.25
N VAL A 150 12.51 -0.99 -2.70
CA VAL A 150 11.58 -0.01 -3.25
C VAL A 150 12.11 0.42 -4.60
N SER A 151 11.34 0.21 -5.66
CA SER A 151 11.70 0.60 -7.02
C SER A 151 12.14 2.07 -7.05
N GLY A 152 13.36 2.33 -7.51
CA GLY A 152 13.91 3.69 -7.60
C GLY A 152 13.04 4.68 -8.38
N ASP A 153 13.59 5.33 -9.39
CA ASP A 153 12.94 6.43 -10.16
C ASP A 153 11.54 6.11 -10.75
N ASP A 154 11.18 4.84 -10.85
CA ASP A 154 9.87 4.40 -11.35
C ASP A 154 8.78 4.31 -10.25
N ALA A 155 9.13 4.35 -8.98
CA ALA A 155 8.16 4.21 -7.88
C ALA A 155 7.58 5.58 -7.49
N ILE A 156 6.47 5.92 -8.09
CA ILE A 156 5.82 7.25 -8.03
C ILE A 156 5.56 7.70 -6.59
N PHE A 157 5.24 6.80 -5.68
CA PHE A 157 4.85 7.12 -4.30
C PHE A 157 5.90 6.78 -3.24
N ALA A 158 6.94 6.00 -3.56
CA ALA A 158 7.83 5.40 -2.57
C ALA A 158 8.44 6.39 -1.57
N ASN A 159 8.86 7.55 -2.08
CA ASN A 159 9.53 8.59 -1.29
C ASN A 159 8.59 9.71 -0.81
N SER A 160 7.29 9.64 -1.12
CA SER A 160 6.33 10.70 -0.83
C SER A 160 5.25 10.31 0.18
N LEU A 161 5.18 9.02 0.57
CA LEU A 161 4.18 8.53 1.53
C LEU A 161 4.31 9.25 2.87
N GLN A 162 3.19 9.74 3.37
CA GLN A 162 3.09 10.39 4.66
C GLN A 162 2.12 9.66 5.57
N TYR A 163 2.40 9.71 6.86
CA TYR A 163 1.69 8.91 7.87
C TYR A 163 1.09 9.81 8.93
N TRP A 164 -0.07 9.40 9.41
CA TRP A 164 -0.67 10.02 10.58
C TRP A 164 -0.42 9.16 11.83
N THR A 165 -0.31 9.81 12.97
CA THR A 165 -0.18 9.18 14.30
C THR A 165 -1.33 9.57 15.21
N GLU A 166 -1.94 10.72 14.96
CA GLU A 166 -3.09 11.22 15.70
C GLU A 166 -4.14 11.74 14.72
N LEU A 167 -5.40 11.55 15.06
CA LEU A 167 -6.52 11.98 14.24
C LEU A 167 -7.08 13.29 14.80
N PRO A 168 -7.41 14.28 13.96
CA PRO A 168 -8.17 15.45 14.39
C PRO A 168 -9.61 15.07 14.75
N ASP A 169 -10.26 15.90 15.57
CA ASP A 169 -11.59 15.61 16.10
C ASP A 169 -12.71 15.72 15.05
N ASP A 170 -12.62 16.69 14.14
CA ASP A 170 -13.73 17.02 13.20
C ASP A 170 -13.58 16.30 11.85
N LEU A 171 -13.55 14.97 11.86
CA LEU A 171 -13.45 14.15 10.66
C LEU A 171 -14.84 13.78 10.10
N ILE A 172 -15.01 13.95 8.79
CA ILE A 172 -16.13 13.39 8.05
C ILE A 172 -15.66 12.10 7.39
N TYR A 173 -16.23 10.97 7.79
CA TYR A 173 -15.81 9.67 7.26
C TYR A 173 -16.51 9.32 5.95
N PHE A 174 -15.73 8.80 5.02
CA PHE A 174 -16.16 8.25 3.74
C PHE A 174 -15.61 6.84 3.56
N GLY A 175 -16.33 5.99 2.87
CA GLY A 175 -15.85 4.66 2.50
C GLY A 175 -15.67 4.53 0.99
N ALA A 176 -14.73 3.70 0.58
CA ALA A 176 -14.55 3.26 -0.80
C ALA A 176 -14.51 1.73 -0.85
N LEU A 177 -15.17 1.16 -1.85
CA LEU A 177 -15.19 -0.27 -2.11
C LEU A 177 -14.87 -0.53 -3.57
N ASP A 178 -13.73 -1.17 -3.81
CA ASP A 178 -13.42 -1.85 -5.07
C ASP A 178 -13.68 -3.35 -4.87
N PRO A 179 -14.82 -3.86 -5.34
CA PRO A 179 -15.17 -5.25 -5.22
C PRO A 179 -14.57 -6.04 -6.38
N SER A 180 -13.34 -6.52 -6.28
CA SER A 180 -12.83 -7.41 -7.31
C SER A 180 -13.67 -8.68 -7.38
N MET A 181 -14.28 -8.90 -8.55
CA MET A 181 -15.16 -10.03 -8.86
C MET A 181 -14.47 -11.01 -9.82
N GLY A 182 -13.23 -11.42 -9.51
CA GLY A 182 -12.51 -12.42 -10.30
C GLY A 182 -13.23 -13.76 -10.37
N LYS A 183 -12.96 -14.56 -11.43
CA LYS A 183 -13.49 -15.91 -11.63
C LYS A 183 -13.28 -16.78 -10.38
N ALA A 184 -14.22 -17.67 -10.07
CA ALA A 184 -14.10 -18.60 -8.95
C ALA A 184 -12.82 -19.43 -9.08
N GLY A 185 -11.92 -19.36 -8.08
CA GLY A 185 -10.67 -20.11 -8.07
C GLY A 185 -9.52 -19.41 -7.33
N ALA A 186 -8.35 -20.00 -7.35
CA ALA A 186 -7.13 -19.50 -6.69
C ALA A 186 -6.59 -18.18 -7.29
N SER A 187 -7.06 -17.78 -8.48
CA SER A 187 -6.66 -16.57 -9.21
C SER A 187 -7.62 -15.39 -9.03
N ARG A 188 -8.41 -15.37 -7.94
CA ARG A 188 -9.28 -14.21 -7.66
C ARG A 188 -8.43 -13.04 -7.19
N ASP A 189 -8.64 -11.86 -7.77
CA ASP A 189 -8.02 -10.62 -7.31
C ASP A 189 -8.55 -10.22 -5.93
N PRO A 190 -7.80 -9.50 -5.10
CA PRO A 190 -8.28 -9.02 -3.82
C PRO A 190 -9.34 -7.93 -4.00
N SER A 191 -10.28 -7.84 -3.06
CA SER A 191 -11.18 -6.69 -2.93
C SER A 191 -10.55 -5.68 -1.98
N ALA A 192 -10.70 -4.38 -2.28
CA ALA A 192 -10.24 -3.30 -1.42
C ALA A 192 -11.42 -2.56 -0.77
N ILE A 193 -11.40 -2.47 0.55
CA ILE A 193 -12.33 -1.64 1.35
C ILE A 193 -11.49 -0.64 2.13
N LEU A 194 -11.68 0.65 1.84
CA LEU A 194 -11.01 1.73 2.53
C LEU A 194 -12.02 2.61 3.26
N VAL A 195 -11.62 3.13 4.43
CA VAL A 195 -12.33 4.21 5.11
C VAL A 195 -11.34 5.35 5.35
N GLY A 196 -11.75 6.56 5.02
CA GLY A 196 -10.97 7.78 5.27
C GLY A 196 -11.79 8.85 5.94
N GLY A 197 -11.17 9.53 6.91
CA GLY A 197 -11.69 10.72 7.56
C GLY A 197 -11.16 11.97 6.85
N TYR A 198 -12.07 12.76 6.27
CA TYR A 198 -11.73 14.02 5.62
C TYR A 198 -11.86 15.18 6.60
N HIS A 199 -10.77 15.92 6.81
CA HIS A 199 -10.73 17.10 7.67
C HIS A 199 -10.89 18.37 6.82
N ARG A 200 -12.08 18.99 6.86
CA ARG A 200 -12.41 20.14 6.03
C ARG A 200 -11.45 21.33 6.20
N ALA A 201 -11.08 21.63 7.44
CA ALA A 201 -10.27 22.82 7.72
C ALA A 201 -8.86 22.74 7.11
N SER A 202 -8.25 21.54 7.03
CA SER A 202 -6.93 21.36 6.44
C SER A 202 -6.93 20.78 5.02
N GLY A 203 -8.10 20.32 4.54
CA GLY A 203 -8.22 19.64 3.25
C GLY A 203 -7.54 18.26 3.21
N LYS A 204 -7.24 17.65 4.38
CA LYS A 204 -6.51 16.39 4.46
C LYS A 204 -7.45 15.20 4.58
N LEU A 205 -7.06 14.10 3.97
CA LEU A 205 -7.68 12.79 4.12
C LEU A 205 -6.79 11.88 4.98
N TYR A 206 -7.33 11.35 6.03
CA TYR A 206 -6.69 10.38 6.93
C TYR A 206 -7.28 9.00 6.66
N VAL A 207 -6.51 8.11 6.03
CA VAL A 207 -6.97 6.73 5.79
C VAL A 207 -6.94 5.97 7.12
N VAL A 208 -8.11 5.66 7.68
CA VAL A 208 -8.24 5.01 8.98
C VAL A 208 -8.39 3.49 8.87
N GLU A 209 -8.89 3.00 7.73
CA GLU A 209 -9.01 1.57 7.43
C GLU A 209 -8.58 1.29 5.99
N ALA A 210 -7.82 0.21 5.81
CA ALA A 210 -7.46 -0.33 4.50
C ALA A 210 -7.48 -1.86 4.57
N GLN A 211 -8.56 -2.46 4.13
CA GLN A 211 -8.74 -3.90 4.12
C GLN A 211 -8.67 -4.44 2.70
N ILE A 212 -7.48 -4.88 2.30
CA ILE A 212 -7.20 -5.42 0.96
C ILE A 212 -6.95 -6.91 1.11
N LYS A 213 -7.90 -7.73 0.69
CA LYS A 213 -7.79 -9.21 0.81
C LYS A 213 -8.78 -9.91 -0.10
N LYS A 214 -8.50 -11.18 -0.42
CA LYS A 214 -9.42 -12.04 -1.16
C LYS A 214 -10.59 -12.43 -0.26
N ARG A 215 -11.83 -12.17 -0.71
CA ARG A 215 -13.05 -12.50 0.03
C ARG A 215 -14.20 -12.86 -0.90
N LEU A 216 -15.19 -13.56 -0.34
CA LEU A 216 -16.47 -13.81 -1.01
C LEU A 216 -17.33 -12.52 -0.96
N PRO A 217 -18.23 -12.32 -1.94
CA PRO A 217 -19.13 -11.17 -1.97
C PRO A 217 -19.92 -10.93 -0.69
N ASP A 218 -20.40 -11.99 -0.06
CA ASP A 218 -21.13 -11.88 1.21
C ASP A 218 -20.26 -11.30 2.33
N LEU A 219 -18.98 -11.69 2.41
CA LEU A 219 -18.05 -11.17 3.41
C LEU A 219 -17.67 -9.69 3.12
N ILE A 220 -17.67 -9.28 1.86
CA ILE A 220 -17.49 -7.87 1.49
C ILE A 220 -18.64 -7.03 2.06
N ILE A 221 -19.89 -7.48 1.87
CA ILE A 221 -21.08 -6.79 2.39
C ILE A 221 -21.04 -6.70 3.92
N GLU A 222 -20.70 -7.79 4.60
CA GLU A 222 -20.57 -7.82 6.07
C GLU A 222 -19.50 -6.84 6.57
N ASP A 223 -18.33 -6.84 5.96
CA ASP A 223 -17.23 -5.95 6.34
C ASP A 223 -17.62 -4.48 6.13
N VAL A 224 -18.30 -4.13 5.03
CA VAL A 224 -18.78 -2.75 4.78
C VAL A 224 -19.82 -2.33 5.81
N ILE A 225 -20.80 -3.18 6.13
CA ILE A 225 -21.83 -2.87 7.15
C ILE A 225 -21.19 -2.67 8.53
N ARG A 226 -20.21 -3.51 8.89
CA ARG A 226 -19.46 -3.39 10.14
C ARG A 226 -18.70 -2.07 10.22
N LEU A 227 -17.95 -1.72 9.17
CA LEU A 227 -17.18 -0.49 9.10
C LEU A 227 -18.08 0.76 9.08
N HIS A 228 -19.21 0.69 8.35
CA HIS A 228 -20.20 1.78 8.39
C HIS A 228 -20.79 1.98 9.80
N THR A 229 -21.03 0.88 10.52
CA THR A 229 -21.50 0.96 11.92
C THR A 229 -20.46 1.58 12.85
N GLN A 230 -19.18 1.34 12.59
CA GLN A 230 -18.07 1.83 13.40
C GLN A 230 -17.77 3.33 13.14
N TYR A 231 -17.70 3.70 11.86
CA TYR A 231 -17.25 5.05 11.45
C TYR A 231 -18.37 5.99 11.05
N HIS A 232 -19.63 5.52 10.91
CA HIS A 232 -20.77 6.30 10.47
C HIS A 232 -20.50 7.10 9.18
N CYS A 233 -19.93 6.41 8.15
CA CYS A 233 -19.53 7.04 6.92
C CYS A 233 -20.67 7.83 6.26
N HIS A 234 -20.39 9.07 5.89
CA HIS A 234 -21.34 9.95 5.22
C HIS A 234 -21.79 9.38 3.87
N LYS A 235 -20.85 8.80 3.11
CA LYS A 235 -21.10 8.07 1.85
C LYS A 235 -20.14 6.91 1.70
N TRP A 236 -20.57 5.90 0.94
CA TRP A 236 -19.76 4.80 0.46
C TRP A 236 -19.69 4.83 -1.06
N PHE A 237 -18.51 5.02 -1.62
CA PHE A 237 -18.25 4.98 -3.05
C PHE A 237 -17.97 3.54 -3.46
N VAL A 238 -18.80 2.98 -4.33
CA VAL A 238 -18.69 1.59 -4.77
C VAL A 238 -18.40 1.58 -6.26
N GLU A 239 -17.25 1.05 -6.64
CA GLU A 239 -16.94 0.89 -8.06
C GLU A 239 -17.94 -0.07 -8.70
N THR A 240 -18.53 0.31 -9.84
CA THR A 240 -19.53 -0.49 -10.54
C THR A 240 -19.13 -0.69 -11.99
N VAL A 241 -18.62 -1.88 -12.30
CA VAL A 241 -18.38 -2.37 -13.64
C VAL A 241 -19.22 -3.64 -13.84
N GLN A 242 -20.08 -3.66 -14.84
CA GLN A 242 -21.02 -4.72 -15.27
C GLN A 242 -21.65 -5.65 -14.20
N PHE A 243 -20.87 -6.38 -13.39
CA PHE A 243 -21.37 -7.33 -12.37
C PHE A 243 -21.47 -6.73 -10.96
N GLN A 244 -20.86 -5.60 -10.72
CA GLN A 244 -20.72 -4.99 -9.39
C GLN A 244 -21.98 -4.18 -9.00
N GLU A 245 -22.88 -3.83 -9.93
CA GLU A 245 -24.19 -3.21 -9.64
C GLU A 245 -25.04 -4.12 -8.72
N PHE A 246 -24.93 -5.43 -8.87
CA PHE A 246 -25.61 -6.38 -8.00
C PHE A 246 -25.11 -6.29 -6.56
N LEU A 247 -23.78 -6.17 -6.35
CA LEU A 247 -23.21 -6.08 -5.00
C LEU A 247 -23.63 -4.80 -4.30
N ALA A 248 -23.63 -3.66 -5.01
CA ALA A 248 -24.10 -2.39 -4.47
C ALA A 248 -25.59 -2.45 -4.07
N THR A 249 -26.43 -3.06 -4.89
CA THR A 249 -27.86 -3.26 -4.62
C THR A 249 -28.08 -4.16 -3.40
N GLU A 250 -27.39 -5.29 -3.31
CA GLU A 250 -27.46 -6.20 -2.17
C GLU A 250 -26.93 -5.58 -0.88
N LEU A 251 -25.88 -4.76 -0.95
CA LEU A 251 -25.35 -3.99 0.19
C LEU A 251 -26.41 -3.07 0.76
N VAL A 252 -27.03 -2.25 -0.10
CA VAL A 252 -28.09 -1.31 0.32
C VAL A 252 -29.29 -2.07 0.94
N LYS A 253 -29.76 -3.13 0.28
CA LYS A 253 -30.89 -3.95 0.74
C LYS A 253 -30.61 -4.61 2.09
N ARG A 254 -29.49 -5.31 2.24
CA ARG A 254 -29.14 -6.05 3.47
C ARG A 254 -28.86 -5.10 4.63
N SER A 255 -28.21 -3.97 4.38
CA SER A 255 -27.95 -2.96 5.41
C SER A 255 -29.23 -2.32 5.92
N ALA A 256 -30.20 -2.01 5.03
CA ALA A 256 -31.51 -1.49 5.39
C ALA A 256 -32.32 -2.50 6.22
N GLN A 257 -32.31 -3.78 5.83
CA GLN A 257 -32.99 -4.87 6.59
C GLN A 257 -32.46 -5.01 8.02
N ARG A 258 -31.20 -4.63 8.26
CA ARG A 258 -30.57 -4.65 9.60
C ARG A 258 -30.75 -3.34 10.37
N GLY A 259 -31.50 -2.40 9.85
CA GLY A 259 -31.67 -1.07 10.47
C GLY A 259 -30.41 -0.19 10.46
N LYS A 260 -29.44 -0.51 9.60
CA LYS A 260 -28.16 0.23 9.45
C LYS A 260 -27.91 0.53 7.97
N PRO A 261 -28.74 1.37 7.33
CA PRO A 261 -28.65 1.61 5.90
C PRO A 261 -27.31 2.25 5.53
N VAL A 262 -26.57 1.58 4.66
CA VAL A 262 -25.30 2.08 4.11
C VAL A 262 -25.61 3.02 2.95
N PRO A 263 -25.17 4.30 2.99
CA PRO A 263 -25.39 5.29 1.93
C PRO A 263 -24.42 5.02 0.75
N ALA A 264 -24.63 3.91 0.03
CA ALA A 264 -23.79 3.50 -1.09
C ALA A 264 -24.12 4.30 -2.35
N MET A 265 -23.08 4.80 -3.00
CA MET A 265 -23.13 5.51 -4.27
C MET A 265 -22.27 4.77 -5.30
N ALA A 266 -22.89 4.37 -6.41
CA ALA A 266 -22.20 3.74 -7.52
C ALA A 266 -21.27 4.75 -8.23
N VAL A 267 -20.03 4.34 -8.45
CA VAL A 267 -19.01 5.13 -9.17
C VAL A 267 -18.56 4.32 -10.37
N LYS A 268 -18.67 4.93 -11.57
CA LYS A 268 -18.15 4.34 -12.80
C LYS A 268 -16.83 5.00 -13.16
N PRO A 269 -15.73 4.24 -13.28
CA PRO A 269 -14.48 4.79 -13.76
C PRO A 269 -14.65 5.22 -15.24
N ASN A 270 -14.19 6.40 -15.57
CA ASN A 270 -14.28 6.99 -16.91
C ASN A 270 -12.91 7.27 -17.55
N THR A 271 -11.84 6.99 -16.81
CA THR A 271 -10.45 7.27 -17.22
C THR A 271 -9.61 6.02 -16.98
N ASP A 272 -8.49 5.92 -17.68
CA ASP A 272 -7.50 4.87 -17.50
C ASP A 272 -7.08 4.74 -16.03
N LYS A 273 -6.98 3.50 -15.55
CA LYS A 273 -6.68 3.16 -14.14
C LYS A 273 -5.32 3.71 -13.72
N MET A 274 -4.30 3.56 -14.56
CA MET A 274 -2.95 4.02 -14.25
C MET A 274 -2.92 5.53 -14.04
N LEU A 275 -3.51 6.30 -14.96
CA LEU A 275 -3.58 7.76 -14.87
C LEU A 275 -4.35 8.22 -13.63
N ARG A 276 -5.42 7.51 -13.24
CA ARG A 276 -6.16 7.81 -12.02
C ARG A 276 -5.30 7.65 -10.78
N ILE A 277 -4.62 6.52 -10.65
CA ILE A 277 -3.75 6.25 -9.51
C ILE A 277 -2.57 7.24 -9.49
N GLU A 278 -1.93 7.51 -10.62
CA GLU A 278 -0.84 8.49 -10.73
C GLU A 278 -1.25 9.89 -10.26
N SER A 279 -2.52 10.26 -10.47
CA SER A 279 -3.04 11.56 -10.01
C SER A 279 -3.01 11.77 -8.49
N LEU A 280 -2.85 10.70 -7.71
CA LEU A 280 -2.66 10.79 -6.25
C LEU A 280 -1.30 11.38 -5.84
N GLN A 281 -0.30 11.28 -6.72
CA GLN A 281 1.09 11.63 -6.39
C GLN A 281 1.25 13.03 -5.80
N PRO A 282 0.75 14.12 -6.42
CA PRO A 282 0.89 15.45 -5.85
C PRO A 282 0.15 15.61 -4.52
N HIS A 283 -0.95 14.91 -4.31
CA HIS A 283 -1.74 14.98 -3.07
C HIS A 283 -1.03 14.26 -1.93
N ILE A 284 -0.41 13.11 -2.19
CA ILE A 284 0.39 12.37 -1.22
C ILE A 284 1.66 13.16 -0.88
N ALA A 285 2.39 13.65 -1.90
CA ALA A 285 3.63 14.40 -1.70
C ALA A 285 3.41 15.69 -0.89
N ASN A 286 2.28 16.36 -1.07
CA ASN A 286 1.92 17.59 -0.33
C ASN A 286 1.27 17.30 1.04
N GLY A 287 1.19 16.04 1.48
CA GLY A 287 0.63 15.66 2.77
C GLY A 287 -0.87 15.89 2.90
N LEU A 288 -1.61 15.86 1.79
CA LEU A 288 -3.06 15.93 1.77
C LEU A 288 -3.71 14.55 1.97
N ILE A 289 -2.99 13.47 1.69
CA ILE A 289 -3.40 12.09 1.92
C ILE A 289 -2.38 11.45 2.86
N LEU A 290 -2.86 10.99 4.02
CA LEU A 290 -2.04 10.32 5.02
C LEU A 290 -2.59 8.92 5.26
N ILE A 291 -1.69 7.94 5.26
CA ILE A 291 -2.01 6.55 5.61
C ILE A 291 -1.54 6.24 7.03
N HIS A 292 -1.94 5.08 7.57
CA HIS A 292 -1.44 4.61 8.86
C HIS A 292 -0.43 3.47 8.66
N ARG A 293 0.62 3.43 9.49
CA ARG A 293 1.69 2.40 9.40
C ARG A 293 1.18 0.96 9.49
N SER A 294 0.06 0.72 10.18
CA SER A 294 -0.54 -0.62 10.25
C SER A 294 -1.15 -1.09 8.93
N GLN A 295 -1.30 -0.22 7.93
CA GLN A 295 -1.91 -0.52 6.64
C GLN A 295 -0.87 -1.06 5.64
N SER A 296 -0.11 -2.08 6.07
CA SER A 296 1.05 -2.62 5.36
C SER A 296 0.77 -3.04 3.92
N THR A 297 -0.42 -3.58 3.62
CA THR A 297 -0.78 -3.98 2.25
C THR A 297 -0.98 -2.76 1.34
N LEU A 298 -1.68 -1.73 1.81
CA LEU A 298 -1.86 -0.49 1.05
C LEU A 298 -0.52 0.22 0.86
N GLU A 299 0.28 0.32 1.92
CA GLU A 299 1.63 0.90 1.87
C GLU A 299 2.49 0.17 0.83
N SER A 300 2.52 -1.18 0.86
CA SER A 300 3.28 -1.98 -0.09
C SER A 300 2.83 -1.75 -1.53
N GLN A 301 1.51 -1.76 -1.80
CA GLN A 301 0.99 -1.52 -3.14
C GLN A 301 1.33 -0.12 -3.66
N LEU A 302 1.25 0.92 -2.81
CA LEU A 302 1.66 2.27 -3.17
C LEU A 302 3.16 2.36 -3.41
N ARG A 303 4.00 1.77 -2.54
CA ARG A 303 5.46 1.81 -2.68
C ARG A 303 5.95 1.18 -3.98
N HIS A 304 5.31 0.09 -4.42
CA HIS A 304 5.72 -0.66 -5.60
C HIS A 304 4.92 -0.28 -6.87
N PHE A 305 3.97 0.64 -6.77
CA PHE A 305 3.23 1.10 -7.94
C PHE A 305 4.16 1.82 -8.95
N PRO A 306 4.07 1.55 -10.27
CA PRO A 306 3.06 0.76 -10.98
C PRO A 306 3.36 -0.75 -11.08
N LYS A 307 4.40 -1.27 -10.46
CA LYS A 307 4.90 -2.64 -10.61
C LYS A 307 4.47 -3.57 -9.47
N ALA A 308 3.60 -3.12 -8.57
CA ALA A 308 2.98 -3.99 -7.58
C ALA A 308 2.20 -5.13 -8.24
N ASP A 309 2.20 -6.32 -7.60
CA ASP A 309 1.42 -7.47 -8.08
C ASP A 309 -0.09 -7.17 -8.14
N HIS A 310 -0.54 -6.24 -7.32
CA HIS A 310 -1.91 -5.77 -7.21
C HIS A 310 -1.94 -4.26 -6.96
N ASP A 311 -2.94 -3.58 -7.49
CA ASP A 311 -3.14 -2.12 -7.39
C ASP A 311 -4.55 -1.73 -6.92
N ASP A 312 -5.30 -2.71 -6.36
CA ASP A 312 -6.69 -2.52 -5.89
C ASP A 312 -6.77 -1.47 -4.75
N GLY A 313 -5.77 -1.45 -3.87
CA GLY A 313 -5.68 -0.46 -2.79
C GLY A 313 -5.47 0.97 -3.28
N PRO A 314 -4.46 1.25 -4.10
CA PRO A 314 -4.26 2.53 -4.76
C PRO A 314 -5.46 3.02 -5.56
N ASP A 315 -6.15 2.14 -6.30
CA ASP A 315 -7.36 2.49 -7.06
C ASP A 315 -8.52 2.87 -6.15
N ALA A 316 -8.78 2.07 -5.10
CA ALA A 316 -9.78 2.40 -4.10
C ALA A 316 -9.42 3.70 -3.34
N LEU A 317 -8.13 4.00 -3.13
CA LEU A 317 -7.68 5.24 -2.51
C LEU A 317 -7.94 6.46 -3.40
N GLU A 318 -7.72 6.35 -4.71
CA GLU A 318 -8.07 7.41 -5.67
C GLU A 318 -9.57 7.69 -5.64
N MET A 319 -10.38 6.65 -5.74
CA MET A 319 -11.83 6.79 -5.68
C MET A 319 -12.28 7.44 -4.37
N LEU A 320 -11.69 7.05 -3.23
CA LEU A 320 -11.98 7.64 -1.93
C LEU A 320 -11.61 9.12 -1.89
N TRP A 321 -10.39 9.48 -2.29
CA TRP A 321 -9.90 10.85 -2.27
C TRP A 321 -10.74 11.78 -3.13
N ARG A 322 -10.87 11.47 -4.41
CA ARG A 322 -11.59 12.28 -5.39
C ARG A 322 -13.03 12.57 -4.98
N ASN A 323 -13.72 11.54 -4.48
CA ASN A 323 -15.13 11.68 -4.12
C ASN A 323 -15.32 12.30 -2.73
N ALA A 324 -14.41 12.07 -1.76
CA ALA A 324 -14.48 12.71 -0.44
C ALA A 324 -14.30 14.23 -0.55
N VAL A 325 -13.32 14.68 -1.34
CA VAL A 325 -13.09 16.12 -1.62
C VAL A 325 -14.32 16.74 -2.23
N THR A 326 -14.89 16.15 -3.29
CA THR A 326 -16.07 16.64 -3.99
C THR A 326 -17.31 16.66 -3.08
N ALA A 327 -17.54 15.59 -2.30
CA ALA A 327 -18.69 15.48 -1.41
C ALA A 327 -18.59 16.41 -0.19
N SER A 328 -17.39 16.91 0.12
CA SER A 328 -17.13 17.82 1.24
C SER A 328 -17.08 19.29 0.83
N ALA A 329 -17.16 19.59 -0.46
CA ALA A 329 -17.22 20.97 -0.95
C ALA A 329 -18.45 21.69 -0.36
N PRO A 330 -18.31 22.97 0.05
CA PRO A 330 -19.47 23.76 0.45
C PRO A 330 -20.46 23.82 -0.71
N ILE A 331 -21.74 23.67 -0.40
CA ILE A 331 -22.80 23.97 -1.39
C ILE A 331 -22.85 25.48 -1.46
N GLU A 332 -22.30 26.06 -2.50
CA GLU A 332 -22.55 27.46 -2.82
C GLU A 332 -23.99 27.56 -3.32
N TRP A 333 -24.85 28.10 -2.50
CA TRP A 333 -26.17 28.54 -2.94
C TRP A 333 -25.95 29.85 -3.68
N GLU A 334 -26.01 29.84 -5.00
CA GLU A 334 -26.28 31.07 -5.73
C GLU A 334 -27.63 31.58 -5.22
N SER A 335 -27.62 32.70 -4.50
CA SER A 335 -28.84 33.43 -4.24
C SER A 335 -29.39 33.83 -5.60
N ILE A 336 -30.53 33.24 -5.98
CA ILE A 336 -31.35 33.77 -7.07
C ILE A 336 -31.70 35.16 -6.60
N GLU A 337 -31.04 36.17 -7.14
CA GLU A 337 -31.40 37.54 -6.88
C GLU A 337 -32.85 37.74 -7.28
N ASP A 338 -33.63 38.42 -6.43
CA ASP A 338 -35.08 38.60 -6.46
C ASP A 338 -35.62 39.37 -7.69
N GLU A 339 -34.90 39.44 -8.81
CA GLU A 339 -35.34 40.13 -10.01
C GLU A 339 -36.49 39.42 -10.76
N ASP A 340 -36.75 38.14 -10.50
CA ASP A 340 -37.82 37.40 -11.20
C ASP A 340 -39.19 37.39 -10.50
N TRP A 341 -39.32 37.99 -9.32
CA TRP A 341 -40.60 38.05 -8.62
C TRP A 341 -41.61 39.06 -9.23
N GLU A 342 -41.13 40.13 -9.86
CA GLU A 342 -42.01 41.12 -10.51
C GLU A 342 -42.69 40.59 -11.77
N TYR A 343 -42.13 39.61 -12.44
CA TYR A 343 -42.70 39.07 -13.68
C TYR A 343 -43.85 38.08 -13.44
N ARG A 344 -43.91 37.42 -12.30
CA ARG A 344 -45.00 36.47 -11.96
C ARG A 344 -46.23 37.10 -11.32
N SER A 345 -46.15 38.31 -10.85
CA SER A 345 -47.33 39.03 -10.26
C SER A 345 -48.26 39.61 -11.31
N LYS A 346 -47.84 39.71 -12.59
CA LYS A 346 -48.62 40.32 -13.68
C LYS A 346 -49.63 39.38 -14.35
N TRP A 347 -49.73 38.11 -13.93
CA TRP A 347 -50.64 37.13 -14.58
C TRP A 347 -51.73 36.58 -13.63
N ARG A 348 -52.08 37.29 -12.59
CA ARG A 348 -53.30 37.01 -11.80
C ARG A 348 -54.25 38.15 -11.93
N HIS A 349 -55.03 38.11 -13.01
CA HIS A 349 -56.38 38.68 -13.11
C HIS A 349 -57.14 37.86 -14.12
#